data_7bc2dfdfb2d223995b7b83e8ae513c81
#
_entry.id   7bc2dfdfb2d223995b7b83e8ae513c81
#
_cell.length_a   1.000
_cell.length_b   1.000
_cell.length_c   1.000
_cell.angle_alpha   90.00
_cell.angle_beta   90.00
_cell.angle_gamma   90.00
#
_symmetry.space_group_name_H-M   'P 1'
#
loop_
_entity.id
_entity.type
_entity.pdbx_description
1 polymer ?
#
loop_
_entity_poly.entity_id
_entity_poly.type
_entity_poly.pdbx_seq_one_letter_code
_entity_poly.pdbx_strand_id
1 'polypeptide(L)'
;MSIDMTITCNVCLKSYKTRTTFNRHVCKAIDNSIICKFCNKEFKTKYNRKNHEIKCNEIHNQSLLEENEKLKLIIKDLETNKTEQPMNVTNINNGNIINNTIIINNLGNEDISHITRNQMIRLLKMNKECPVEMIKMIHFNTEKPENHNIYKPNFKDKYVKYCENNIWKIGDLMKIVTELYLSKMDIAEEKFEELKQFLEDSKKNRFQQLLDNREEPEIMGGILERIKEILYNEKNVITERLK
;
A
#
# COMPACT_ATOMS: atom_id res chain seq x y z
N MET A 1 -13.26 24.81 -48.67
CA MET A 1 -12.21 24.68 -47.65
C MET A 1 -12.26 23.24 -47.15
N SER A 2 -11.34 22.39 -47.58
CA SER A 2 -11.23 21.01 -47.13
C SER A 2 -10.50 20.97 -45.76
N ILE A 3 -11.18 20.52 -44.74
CA ILE A 3 -10.59 20.31 -43.42
C ILE A 3 -9.72 19.05 -43.50
N ASP A 4 -8.39 19.24 -43.55
CA ASP A 4 -7.43 18.13 -43.45
C ASP A 4 -7.51 17.51 -42.06
N MET A 5 -8.34 16.46 -41.89
CA MET A 5 -8.43 15.70 -40.66
C MET A 5 -7.19 14.81 -40.54
N THR A 6 -6.26 15.22 -39.68
CA THR A 6 -5.12 14.37 -39.30
C THR A 6 -5.48 13.48 -38.12
N ILE A 7 -5.08 12.20 -38.14
CA ILE A 7 -5.27 11.23 -37.08
C ILE A 7 -3.97 11.13 -36.27
N THR A 8 -4.01 11.45 -35.00
CA THR A 8 -2.82 11.47 -34.13
C THR A 8 -2.78 10.22 -33.25
N CYS A 9 -1.62 9.60 -33.12
CA CYS A 9 -1.40 8.48 -32.22
C CYS A 9 -1.28 8.99 -30.77
N ASN A 10 -2.13 8.52 -29.86
CA ASN A 10 -2.14 8.93 -28.46
C ASN A 10 -0.90 8.49 -27.66
N VAL A 11 -0.09 7.57 -28.21
CA VAL A 11 1.08 7.01 -27.53
C VAL A 11 2.37 7.72 -27.94
N CYS A 12 2.59 7.99 -29.26
CA CYS A 12 3.81 8.63 -29.75
C CYS A 12 3.59 10.04 -30.31
N LEU A 13 2.36 10.56 -30.27
CA LEU A 13 1.93 11.89 -30.73
C LEU A 13 2.20 12.18 -32.20
N LYS A 14 2.51 11.17 -33.02
CA LYS A 14 2.69 11.33 -34.47
C LYS A 14 1.33 11.45 -35.15
N SER A 15 1.22 12.42 -36.07
CA SER A 15 0.02 12.69 -36.86
C SER A 15 0.13 12.09 -38.28
N TYR A 16 -0.99 11.52 -38.73
CA TYR A 16 -1.11 10.83 -40.01
C TYR A 16 -2.25 11.44 -40.84
N LYS A 17 -2.01 11.64 -42.13
CA LYS A 17 -3.01 12.25 -43.03
C LYS A 17 -4.12 11.30 -43.44
N THR A 18 -3.92 10.00 -43.33
CA THR A 18 -4.94 8.99 -43.71
C THR A 18 -5.05 7.87 -42.67
N ARG A 19 -6.25 7.27 -42.57
CA ARG A 19 -6.50 6.14 -41.70
C ARG A 19 -5.66 4.92 -42.07
N THR A 20 -5.35 4.75 -43.36
CA THR A 20 -4.53 3.65 -43.86
C THR A 20 -3.10 3.71 -43.36
N THR A 21 -2.51 4.93 -43.39
CA THR A 21 -1.14 5.17 -42.86
C THR A 21 -1.10 5.08 -41.34
N PHE A 22 -2.16 5.50 -40.64
CA PHE A 22 -2.31 5.33 -39.22
C PHE A 22 -2.42 3.84 -38.81
N ASN A 23 -3.22 3.04 -39.52
CA ASN A 23 -3.38 1.59 -39.23
C ASN A 23 -2.09 0.79 -39.52
N ARG A 24 -1.18 1.27 -40.37
CA ARG A 24 0.15 0.66 -40.58
C ARG A 24 1.17 1.12 -39.53
N HIS A 25 0.84 2.13 -38.75
CA HIS A 25 1.73 2.64 -37.72
C HIS A 25 1.84 1.64 -36.57
N VAL A 26 3.01 1.01 -36.48
CA VAL A 26 3.39 0.25 -35.28
C VAL A 26 3.96 1.26 -34.29
N CYS A 27 3.18 1.64 -33.30
CA CYS A 27 3.65 2.53 -32.25
C CYS A 27 4.75 1.81 -31.47
N LYS A 28 5.99 2.30 -31.60
CA LYS A 28 7.02 1.93 -30.62
C LYS A 28 6.69 2.73 -29.37
N ALA A 29 5.83 2.18 -28.52
CA ALA A 29 5.70 2.63 -27.15
C ALA A 29 7.12 2.74 -26.58
N ILE A 30 7.38 3.80 -25.80
CA ILE A 30 8.64 3.88 -25.04
C ILE A 30 8.69 2.58 -24.23
N ASP A 31 9.52 1.66 -24.68
CA ASP A 31 9.66 0.36 -24.07
C ASP A 31 10.43 0.56 -22.76
N ASN A 32 9.71 0.83 -21.66
CA ASN A 32 10.30 0.96 -20.31
C ASN A 32 11.18 -0.23 -19.95
N SER A 33 11.12 -1.29 -20.75
CA SER A 33 11.97 -2.47 -20.62
C SER A 33 13.47 -2.21 -20.90
N ILE A 34 13.84 -1.02 -21.41
CA ILE A 34 15.23 -0.61 -21.64
C ILE A 34 15.76 0.39 -20.58
N ILE A 35 14.93 0.81 -19.64
CA ILE A 35 15.31 1.73 -18.55
C ILE A 35 15.68 0.91 -17.31
N CYS A 36 16.80 1.24 -16.68
CA CYS A 36 17.19 0.63 -15.40
C CYS A 36 16.24 1.06 -14.28
N LYS A 37 15.67 0.11 -13.55
CA LYS A 37 14.72 0.35 -12.44
C LYS A 37 15.36 0.97 -11.18
N PHE A 38 16.68 0.96 -11.06
CA PHE A 38 17.39 1.49 -9.89
C PHE A 38 17.91 2.91 -10.09
N CYS A 39 18.42 3.24 -11.30
CA CYS A 39 19.03 4.55 -11.57
C CYS A 39 18.40 5.30 -12.74
N ASN A 40 17.30 4.79 -13.33
CA ASN A 40 16.58 5.37 -14.46
C ASN A 40 17.40 5.59 -15.73
N LYS A 41 18.60 4.99 -15.83
CA LYS A 41 19.44 5.08 -17.02
C LYS A 41 18.85 4.27 -18.16
N GLU A 42 18.78 4.88 -19.37
CA GLU A 42 18.29 4.26 -20.58
C GLU A 42 19.40 3.46 -21.30
N PHE A 43 19.05 2.32 -21.89
CA PHE A 43 19.93 1.41 -22.61
C PHE A 43 19.42 1.16 -24.02
N LYS A 44 20.32 0.85 -24.94
CA LYS A 44 19.96 0.53 -26.33
C LYS A 44 19.25 -0.84 -26.47
N THR A 45 19.47 -1.75 -25.53
CA THR A 45 18.91 -3.11 -25.54
C THR A 45 18.55 -3.60 -24.15
N LYS A 46 17.56 -4.51 -24.09
CA LYS A 46 17.19 -5.21 -22.84
C LYS A 46 18.34 -5.99 -22.22
N TYR A 47 19.23 -6.52 -23.04
CA TYR A 47 20.41 -7.27 -22.58
C TYR A 47 21.38 -6.36 -21.82
N ASN A 48 21.72 -5.19 -22.40
CA ASN A 48 22.60 -4.22 -21.77
C ASN A 48 22.01 -3.66 -20.47
N ARG A 49 20.70 -3.45 -20.42
CA ARG A 49 20.00 -3.07 -19.20
C ARG A 49 20.14 -4.14 -18.12
N LYS A 50 19.84 -5.42 -18.44
CA LYS A 50 19.93 -6.52 -17.45
C LYS A 50 21.34 -6.66 -16.86
N ASN A 51 22.37 -6.60 -17.70
CA ASN A 51 23.76 -6.68 -17.25
C ASN A 51 24.15 -5.48 -16.37
N HIS A 52 23.65 -4.29 -16.69
CA HIS A 52 23.84 -3.12 -15.84
C HIS A 52 23.08 -3.25 -14.52
N GLU A 53 21.82 -3.76 -14.53
CA GLU A 53 20.99 -3.86 -13.34
C GLU A 53 21.57 -4.75 -12.25
N ILE A 54 22.35 -5.78 -12.60
CA ILE A 54 23.04 -6.63 -11.63
C ILE A 54 23.99 -5.77 -10.77
N LYS A 55 24.91 -5.03 -11.42
CA LYS A 55 25.86 -4.16 -10.72
C LYS A 55 25.19 -2.95 -10.06
N CYS A 56 24.18 -2.38 -10.72
CA CYS A 56 23.46 -1.24 -10.19
C CYS A 56 22.67 -1.58 -8.93
N ASN A 57 22.10 -2.78 -8.86
CA ASN A 57 21.42 -3.30 -7.67
C ASN A 57 22.40 -3.51 -6.50
N GLU A 58 23.57 -4.04 -6.76
CA GLU A 58 24.62 -4.22 -5.75
C GLU A 58 25.05 -2.88 -5.13
N ILE A 59 25.30 -1.86 -5.98
CA ILE A 59 25.66 -0.52 -5.53
C ILE A 59 24.51 0.13 -4.74
N HIS A 60 23.28 -0.03 -5.21
CA HIS A 60 22.09 0.51 -4.52
C HIS A 60 21.90 -0.14 -3.15
N ASN A 61 22.06 -1.45 -3.05
CA ASN A 61 21.97 -2.18 -1.79
C ASN A 61 23.09 -1.80 -0.82
N GLN A 62 24.32 -1.59 -1.30
CA GLN A 62 25.43 -1.11 -0.47
C GLN A 62 25.15 0.29 0.09
N SER A 63 24.62 1.22 -0.73
CA SER A 63 24.23 2.55 -0.29
C SER A 63 23.15 2.52 0.79
N LEU A 64 22.16 1.64 0.65
CA LEU A 64 21.12 1.44 1.65
C LEU A 64 21.66 0.85 2.96
N LEU A 65 22.62 -0.06 2.88
CA LEU A 65 23.28 -0.62 4.08
C LEU A 65 24.07 0.46 4.83
N GLU A 66 24.83 1.29 4.12
CA GLU A 66 25.57 2.41 4.72
C GLU A 66 24.65 3.45 5.36
N GLU A 67 23.51 3.75 4.73
CA GLU A 67 22.50 4.66 5.29
C GLU A 67 21.86 4.08 6.54
N ASN A 68 21.52 2.79 6.53
CA ASN A 68 20.99 2.10 7.71
C ASN A 68 22.00 2.07 8.87
N GLU A 69 23.28 1.91 8.61
CA GLU A 69 24.34 1.97 9.62
C GLU A 69 24.46 3.39 10.23
N LYS A 70 24.39 4.43 9.38
CA LYS A 70 24.37 5.82 9.86
C LYS A 70 23.15 6.11 10.71
N LEU A 71 21.97 5.65 10.31
CA LEU A 71 20.75 5.80 11.09
C LEU A 71 20.82 5.10 12.44
N LYS A 72 21.40 3.90 12.50
CA LYS A 72 21.63 3.18 13.77
C LYS A 72 22.56 3.96 14.71
N LEU A 73 23.62 4.58 14.17
CA LEU A 73 24.51 5.44 14.98
C LEU A 73 23.77 6.66 15.54
N ILE A 74 22.96 7.33 14.72
CA ILE A 74 22.15 8.49 15.15
C ILE A 74 21.16 8.07 16.25
N ILE A 75 20.49 6.92 16.09
CA ILE A 75 19.57 6.40 17.12
C ILE A 75 20.33 6.16 18.42
N LYS A 76 21.51 5.54 18.37
CA LYS A 76 22.35 5.29 19.55
C LYS A 76 22.79 6.60 20.23
N ASP A 77 23.17 7.60 19.45
CA ASP A 77 23.53 8.93 20.00
C ASP A 77 22.32 9.63 20.64
N LEU A 78 21.13 9.52 20.05
CA LEU A 78 19.90 10.05 20.63
C LEU A 78 19.48 9.31 21.91
N GLU A 79 19.73 8.02 21.99
CA GLU A 79 19.48 7.22 23.19
C GLU A 79 20.47 7.56 24.32
N THR A 80 21.74 7.79 23.99
CA THR A 80 22.77 8.19 24.97
C THR A 80 22.60 9.65 25.45
N ASN A 81 22.15 10.55 24.58
CA ASN A 81 21.88 11.95 24.94
C ASN A 81 20.59 12.18 25.75
N LYS A 82 19.74 11.15 25.92
CA LYS A 82 18.57 11.19 26.81
C LYS A 82 18.89 11.06 28.29
N THR A 83 20.16 10.80 28.66
CA THR A 83 20.52 10.48 30.04
C THR A 83 21.07 11.65 30.87
N GLU A 84 21.14 12.90 30.36
CA GLU A 84 21.62 14.04 31.15
C GLU A 84 20.74 15.29 31.01
N GLN A 85 19.57 15.25 31.65
CA GLN A 85 19.00 16.45 32.29
C GLN A 85 18.18 16.03 33.52
N PRO A 86 18.57 16.45 34.74
CA PRO A 86 17.75 16.14 35.91
C PRO A 86 16.57 17.09 35.98
N MET A 87 15.40 16.67 35.57
CA MET A 87 14.18 17.31 36.02
C MET A 87 13.86 16.82 37.44
N ASN A 88 13.89 17.72 38.37
CA ASN A 88 13.32 17.57 39.71
C ASN A 88 11.86 17.15 39.59
N VAL A 89 11.59 15.86 39.76
CA VAL A 89 10.25 15.35 39.99
C VAL A 89 10.18 14.87 41.42
N THR A 90 9.46 15.61 42.24
CA THR A 90 9.02 15.19 43.55
C THR A 90 8.30 13.84 43.47
N ASN A 91 8.80 12.93 44.25
CA ASN A 91 8.39 11.59 44.56
C ASN A 91 6.89 11.43 44.71
N ILE A 92 6.26 10.53 43.86
CA ILE A 92 5.07 9.79 44.27
C ILE A 92 5.13 8.40 43.62
N ASN A 93 5.36 7.40 44.49
CA ASN A 93 5.00 5.97 44.40
C ASN A 93 4.92 5.20 43.07
N ASN A 94 5.84 4.24 42.98
CA ASN A 94 5.72 2.90 42.41
C ASN A 94 4.68 2.68 41.30
N GLY A 95 5.16 2.76 40.10
CA GLY A 95 4.58 2.22 38.87
C GLY A 95 5.48 2.62 37.72
N ASN A 96 6.20 1.67 37.14
CA ASN A 96 6.90 1.88 35.88
C ASN A 96 5.87 2.34 34.83
N ILE A 97 5.64 3.62 34.70
CA ILE A 97 4.98 4.19 33.52
C ILE A 97 6.07 4.24 32.45
N ILE A 98 6.21 3.14 31.74
CA ILE A 98 6.89 3.16 30.44
C ILE A 98 5.93 3.98 29.55
N ASN A 99 6.29 5.23 29.30
CA ASN A 99 5.65 6.04 28.25
C ASN A 99 6.00 5.42 26.90
N ASN A 100 5.41 4.28 26.58
CA ASN A 100 5.42 3.69 25.25
C ASN A 100 4.52 4.56 24.37
N THR A 101 5.05 5.69 23.91
CA THR A 101 4.40 6.45 22.85
C THR A 101 4.49 5.61 21.57
N ILE A 102 3.41 4.92 21.25
CA ILE A 102 3.32 4.16 19.99
C ILE A 102 3.19 5.17 18.86
N ILE A 103 4.13 5.13 17.93
CA ILE A 103 4.04 5.90 16.69
C ILE A 103 3.07 5.14 15.78
N ILE A 104 1.99 5.82 15.39
CA ILE A 104 0.97 5.23 14.51
C ILE A 104 1.41 5.40 13.05
N ASN A 105 1.39 4.31 12.30
CA ASN A 105 1.66 4.32 10.87
C ASN A 105 0.61 5.16 10.13
N ASN A 106 1.04 5.88 9.10
CA ASN A 106 0.11 6.58 8.22
C ASN A 106 -0.82 5.58 7.53
N LEU A 107 -2.06 5.99 7.29
CA LEU A 107 -2.98 5.20 6.47
C LEU A 107 -2.35 4.99 5.07
N GLY A 108 -2.29 3.73 4.65
CA GLY A 108 -1.62 3.30 3.40
C GLY A 108 -0.16 2.86 3.57
N ASN A 109 0.46 3.06 4.76
CA ASN A 109 1.84 2.66 5.05
C ASN A 109 1.89 1.66 6.24
N GLU A 110 0.91 0.77 6.32
CA GLU A 110 0.84 -0.24 7.37
C GLU A 110 1.93 -1.31 7.22
N ASP A 111 2.47 -1.76 8.35
CA ASP A 111 3.29 -2.97 8.39
C ASP A 111 2.40 -4.22 8.30
N ILE A 112 2.55 -4.97 7.21
CA ILE A 112 1.82 -6.23 6.96
C ILE A 112 2.68 -7.48 7.18
N SER A 113 3.91 -7.33 7.67
CA SER A 113 4.88 -8.43 7.86
C SER A 113 4.38 -9.52 8.81
N HIS A 114 3.41 -9.19 9.69
CA HIS A 114 2.77 -10.12 10.60
C HIS A 114 1.79 -11.09 9.91
N ILE A 115 1.35 -10.79 8.68
CA ILE A 115 0.47 -11.69 7.93
C ILE A 115 1.32 -12.80 7.31
N THR A 116 1.24 -13.98 7.90
CA THR A 116 1.98 -15.14 7.43
C THR A 116 1.50 -15.60 6.06
N ARG A 117 2.37 -16.33 5.34
CA ARG A 117 2.03 -16.96 4.06
C ARG A 117 0.73 -17.80 4.12
N ASN A 118 0.56 -18.58 5.19
CA ASN A 118 -0.63 -19.44 5.34
C ASN A 118 -1.90 -18.61 5.57
N GLN A 119 -1.80 -17.50 6.29
CA GLN A 119 -2.91 -16.56 6.47
C GLN A 119 -3.26 -15.90 5.14
N MET A 120 -2.26 -15.47 4.34
CA MET A 120 -2.49 -14.89 3.03
C MET A 120 -3.18 -15.88 2.06
N ILE A 121 -2.72 -17.15 2.01
CA ILE A 121 -3.40 -18.18 1.22
C ILE A 121 -4.86 -18.37 1.67
N ARG A 122 -5.13 -18.26 2.96
CA ARG A 122 -6.49 -18.33 3.52
C ARG A 122 -7.34 -17.15 3.08
N LEU A 123 -6.80 -15.93 3.15
CA LEU A 123 -7.45 -14.70 2.68
C LEU A 123 -7.82 -14.79 1.19
N LEU A 124 -6.89 -15.19 0.34
CA LEU A 124 -7.14 -15.35 -1.10
C LEU A 124 -8.26 -16.36 -1.41
N LYS A 125 -8.41 -17.42 -0.59
CA LYS A 125 -9.51 -18.40 -0.72
C LYS A 125 -10.88 -17.82 -0.35
N MET A 126 -10.92 -16.72 0.41
CA MET A 126 -12.17 -16.07 0.86
C MET A 126 -12.83 -15.20 -0.22
N ASN A 127 -12.13 -14.94 -1.33
CA ASN A 127 -12.63 -14.17 -2.47
C ASN A 127 -13.08 -12.75 -2.06
N LYS A 128 -14.36 -12.37 -2.21
CA LYS A 128 -14.90 -11.04 -1.89
C LYS A 128 -14.66 -10.61 -0.44
N GLU A 129 -14.53 -11.54 0.50
CA GLU A 129 -14.19 -11.26 1.90
C GLU A 129 -12.69 -11.01 2.11
N CYS A 130 -11.84 -11.32 1.12
CA CYS A 130 -10.39 -11.15 1.24
C CYS A 130 -9.97 -9.73 1.66
N PRO A 131 -10.37 -8.65 0.97
CA PRO A 131 -9.99 -7.29 1.38
C PRO A 131 -10.59 -6.90 2.74
N VAL A 132 -11.78 -7.39 3.07
CA VAL A 132 -12.48 -7.10 4.34
C VAL A 132 -11.72 -7.69 5.52
N GLU A 133 -11.39 -8.97 5.46
CA GLU A 133 -10.61 -9.66 6.50
C GLU A 133 -9.16 -9.17 6.56
N MET A 134 -8.57 -8.81 5.42
CA MET A 134 -7.24 -8.19 5.38
C MET A 134 -7.23 -6.86 6.14
N ILE A 135 -8.23 -6.01 5.94
CA ILE A 135 -8.38 -4.76 6.69
C ILE A 135 -8.49 -5.04 8.18
N LYS A 136 -9.30 -6.02 8.57
CA LYS A 136 -9.43 -6.41 9.99
C LYS A 136 -8.09 -6.86 10.57
N MET A 137 -7.36 -7.73 9.89
CA MET A 137 -6.06 -8.25 10.33
C MET A 137 -4.97 -7.18 10.40
N ILE A 138 -5.03 -6.17 9.56
CA ILE A 138 -4.03 -5.10 9.51
C ILE A 138 -4.33 -4.02 10.55
N HIS A 139 -5.55 -3.47 10.55
CA HIS A 139 -5.89 -2.25 11.27
C HIS A 139 -6.46 -2.48 12.67
N PHE A 140 -6.84 -3.73 13.01
CA PHE A 140 -7.47 -4.05 14.29
C PHE A 140 -6.77 -5.22 15.02
N ASN A 141 -5.54 -5.54 14.64
CA ASN A 141 -4.72 -6.52 15.34
C ASN A 141 -4.18 -5.91 16.64
N THR A 142 -4.54 -6.47 17.77
CA THR A 142 -4.10 -5.99 19.11
C THR A 142 -2.60 -6.09 19.33
N GLU A 143 -1.90 -6.98 18.58
CA GLU A 143 -0.45 -7.15 18.64
C GLU A 143 0.30 -6.16 17.74
N LYS A 144 -0.43 -5.40 16.89
CA LYS A 144 0.13 -4.42 15.93
C LYS A 144 -0.52 -3.05 16.09
N PRO A 145 -0.39 -2.44 17.29
CA PRO A 145 -1.04 -1.16 17.60
C PRO A 145 -0.58 0.01 16.74
N GLU A 146 0.61 -0.09 16.14
CA GLU A 146 1.12 0.89 15.18
C GLU A 146 0.26 1.01 13.91
N ASN A 147 -0.53 -0.03 13.58
CA ASN A 147 -1.45 -0.02 12.44
C ASN A 147 -2.88 0.41 12.81
N HIS A 148 -3.13 0.79 14.07
CA HIS A 148 -4.45 1.26 14.50
C HIS A 148 -4.71 2.70 14.01
N ASN A 149 -4.81 2.88 12.72
CA ASN A 149 -4.74 4.19 12.06
C ASN A 149 -6.04 4.64 11.38
N ILE A 150 -7.13 3.85 11.47
CA ILE A 150 -8.44 4.20 10.91
C ILE A 150 -9.58 3.58 11.69
N TYR A 151 -10.65 4.36 11.93
CA TYR A 151 -11.91 3.85 12.47
C TYR A 151 -13.09 4.74 12.13
N LYS A 152 -14.30 4.18 12.15
CA LYS A 152 -15.56 4.90 11.99
C LYS A 152 -16.15 5.19 13.38
N PRO A 153 -16.23 6.47 13.81
CA PRO A 153 -16.65 6.80 15.18
C PRO A 153 -18.14 6.51 15.43
N ASN A 154 -19.01 6.80 14.46
CA ASN A 154 -20.44 6.58 14.56
C ASN A 154 -20.98 5.94 13.27
N PHE A 155 -21.91 4.99 13.41
CA PHE A 155 -22.47 4.25 12.25
C PHE A 155 -23.18 5.14 11.22
N LYS A 156 -23.87 6.19 11.68
CA LYS A 156 -24.64 7.09 10.79
C LYS A 156 -23.79 8.17 10.10
N ASP A 157 -22.54 8.37 10.56
CA ASP A 157 -21.72 9.45 10.04
C ASP A 157 -21.21 9.14 8.63
N LYS A 158 -21.07 10.19 7.82
CA LYS A 158 -20.50 10.14 6.47
C LYS A 158 -18.98 10.39 6.47
N TYR A 159 -18.32 10.25 7.62
CA TYR A 159 -16.90 10.44 7.75
C TYR A 159 -16.25 9.31 8.54
N VAL A 160 -14.93 9.16 8.38
CA VAL A 160 -14.04 8.31 9.16
C VAL A 160 -12.98 9.16 9.82
N LYS A 161 -12.39 8.66 10.90
CA LYS A 161 -11.16 9.19 11.47
C LYS A 161 -9.99 8.31 11.04
N TYR A 162 -8.91 8.95 10.59
CA TYR A 162 -7.68 8.27 10.18
C TYR A 162 -6.45 9.05 10.65
N CYS A 163 -5.34 8.34 10.81
CA CYS A 163 -4.08 8.92 11.26
C CYS A 163 -3.15 9.20 10.08
N GLU A 164 -2.61 10.41 10.05
CA GLU A 164 -1.58 10.81 9.11
C GLU A 164 -0.57 11.73 9.83
N ASN A 165 0.72 11.38 9.76
CA ASN A 165 1.80 12.06 10.48
C ASN A 165 1.55 12.17 11.99
N ASN A 166 1.07 11.07 12.57
CA ASN A 166 0.71 10.97 13.99
C ASN A 166 -0.43 11.93 14.43
N ILE A 167 -1.19 12.47 13.47
CA ILE A 167 -2.32 13.38 13.71
C ILE A 167 -3.60 12.71 13.22
N TRP A 168 -4.63 12.67 14.08
CA TRP A 168 -5.95 12.19 13.70
C TRP A 168 -6.71 13.21 12.86
N LYS A 169 -7.11 12.81 11.67
CA LYS A 169 -7.87 13.61 10.71
C LYS A 169 -9.27 13.04 10.50
N ILE A 170 -10.14 13.86 9.95
CA ILE A 170 -11.48 13.48 9.51
C ILE A 170 -11.48 13.47 7.98
N GLY A 171 -11.97 12.40 7.37
CA GLY A 171 -12.09 12.28 5.93
C GLY A 171 -13.47 11.81 5.49
N ASP A 172 -13.81 12.05 4.23
CA ASP A 172 -15.03 11.52 3.62
C ASP A 172 -15.02 9.98 3.64
N LEU A 173 -16.12 9.41 4.14
CA LEU A 173 -16.24 7.97 4.33
C LEU A 173 -16.07 7.19 3.02
N MET A 174 -16.77 7.64 1.95
CA MET A 174 -16.76 6.88 0.71
C MET A 174 -15.41 6.95 0.02
N LYS A 175 -14.81 8.15 0.00
CA LYS A 175 -13.49 8.36 -0.58
C LYS A 175 -12.44 7.47 0.10
N ILE A 176 -12.30 7.59 1.43
CA ILE A 176 -11.26 6.87 2.19
C ILE A 176 -11.48 5.35 2.15
N VAL A 177 -12.73 4.87 2.26
CA VAL A 177 -13.02 3.43 2.22
C VAL A 177 -12.77 2.85 0.83
N THR A 178 -13.02 3.62 -0.24
CA THR A 178 -12.69 3.19 -1.61
C THR A 178 -11.18 3.11 -1.82
N GLU A 179 -10.42 4.11 -1.40
CA GLU A 179 -8.95 4.11 -1.45
C GLU A 179 -8.36 2.94 -0.63
N LEU A 180 -8.90 2.71 0.57
CA LEU A 180 -8.51 1.60 1.43
C LEU A 180 -8.78 0.24 0.76
N TYR A 181 -9.95 0.05 0.17
CA TYR A 181 -10.31 -1.16 -0.58
C TYR A 181 -9.34 -1.42 -1.73
N LEU A 182 -9.13 -0.42 -2.60
CA LEU A 182 -8.25 -0.56 -3.76
C LEU A 182 -6.81 -0.88 -3.34
N SER A 183 -6.29 -0.19 -2.33
CA SER A 183 -4.96 -0.49 -1.77
C SER A 183 -4.84 -1.94 -1.29
N LYS A 184 -5.86 -2.48 -0.62
CA LYS A 184 -5.83 -3.89 -0.16
C LYS A 184 -6.02 -4.88 -1.31
N MET A 185 -6.73 -4.50 -2.36
CA MET A 185 -6.84 -5.31 -3.58
C MET A 185 -5.51 -5.35 -4.34
N ASP A 186 -4.74 -4.26 -4.39
CA ASP A 186 -3.42 -4.24 -5.02
C ASP A 186 -2.43 -5.16 -4.26
N ILE A 187 -2.44 -5.13 -2.93
CA ILE A 187 -1.66 -6.08 -2.10
C ILE A 187 -2.11 -7.53 -2.37
N ALA A 188 -3.42 -7.76 -2.43
CA ALA A 188 -3.97 -9.09 -2.67
C ALA A 188 -3.61 -9.62 -4.07
N GLU A 189 -3.57 -8.77 -5.10
CA GLU A 189 -3.14 -9.11 -6.45
C GLU A 189 -1.65 -9.51 -6.49
N GLU A 190 -0.77 -8.70 -5.87
CA GLU A 190 0.66 -9.04 -5.75
C GLU A 190 0.84 -10.41 -5.08
N LYS A 191 0.18 -10.63 -3.96
CA LYS A 191 0.27 -11.88 -3.20
C LYS A 191 -0.41 -13.06 -3.91
N PHE A 192 -1.45 -12.81 -4.69
CA PHE A 192 -2.06 -13.84 -5.52
C PHE A 192 -1.09 -14.34 -6.59
N GLU A 193 -0.38 -13.45 -7.29
CA GLU A 193 0.63 -13.84 -8.27
C GLU A 193 1.75 -14.71 -7.65
N GLU A 194 2.20 -14.38 -6.44
CA GLU A 194 3.20 -15.16 -5.72
C GLU A 194 2.68 -16.53 -5.25
N LEU A 195 1.42 -16.61 -4.86
CA LEU A 195 0.87 -17.74 -4.09
C LEU A 195 -0.15 -18.60 -4.86
N LYS A 196 -0.56 -18.21 -6.07
CA LYS A 196 -1.58 -18.91 -6.84
C LYS A 196 -1.28 -20.40 -7.09
N GLN A 197 0.00 -20.79 -7.12
CA GLN A 197 0.40 -22.20 -7.24
C GLN A 197 -0.06 -23.08 -6.06
N PHE A 198 -0.39 -22.48 -4.90
CA PHE A 198 -0.86 -23.15 -3.68
C PHE A 198 -2.39 -23.13 -3.53
N LEU A 199 -3.08 -22.56 -4.52
CA LEU A 199 -4.54 -22.54 -4.57
C LEU A 199 -5.07 -23.61 -5.53
N GLU A 200 -6.25 -24.13 -5.21
CA GLU A 200 -7.02 -24.98 -6.13
C GLU A 200 -7.47 -24.15 -7.35
N ASP A 201 -7.59 -24.77 -8.53
CA ASP A 201 -7.94 -24.06 -9.77
C ASP A 201 -9.28 -23.34 -9.69
N SER A 202 -10.26 -23.92 -8.99
CA SER A 202 -11.55 -23.28 -8.73
C SER A 202 -11.42 -21.98 -7.95
N LYS A 203 -10.50 -21.93 -6.98
CA LYS A 203 -10.23 -20.74 -6.16
C LYS A 203 -9.42 -19.71 -6.94
N LYS A 204 -8.42 -20.13 -7.73
CA LYS A 204 -7.68 -19.26 -8.64
C LYS A 204 -8.61 -18.52 -9.59
N ASN A 205 -9.46 -19.26 -10.30
CA ASN A 205 -10.38 -18.68 -11.28
C ASN A 205 -11.36 -17.69 -10.62
N ARG A 206 -11.88 -18.02 -9.44
CA ARG A 206 -12.78 -17.12 -8.70
C ARG A 206 -12.08 -15.84 -8.24
N PHE A 207 -10.84 -15.95 -7.76
CA PHE A 207 -10.10 -14.80 -7.32
C PHE A 207 -9.66 -13.93 -8.51
N GLN A 208 -9.23 -14.54 -9.61
CA GLN A 208 -8.94 -13.82 -10.86
C GLN A 208 -10.16 -13.04 -11.36
N GLN A 209 -11.34 -13.65 -11.36
CA GLN A 209 -12.58 -12.95 -11.71
C GLN A 209 -12.88 -11.77 -10.78
N LEU A 210 -12.56 -11.87 -9.49
CA LEU A 210 -12.69 -10.75 -8.57
C LEU A 210 -11.72 -9.62 -8.93
N LEU A 211 -10.46 -9.94 -9.25
CA LEU A 211 -9.47 -8.95 -9.67
C LEU A 211 -9.87 -8.23 -10.96
N ASP A 212 -10.33 -9.00 -11.95
CA ASP A 212 -10.74 -8.48 -13.26
C ASP A 212 -11.95 -7.53 -13.16
N ASN A 213 -12.81 -7.72 -12.14
CA ASN A 213 -14.06 -6.97 -11.96
C ASN A 213 -14.07 -6.16 -10.65
N ARG A 214 -12.91 -5.91 -10.04
CA ARG A 214 -12.82 -5.30 -8.70
C ARG A 214 -13.42 -3.89 -8.61
N GLU A 215 -13.47 -3.16 -9.71
CA GLU A 215 -14.02 -1.80 -9.77
C GLU A 215 -15.49 -1.77 -10.22
N GLU A 216 -16.07 -2.92 -10.57
CA GLU A 216 -17.49 -3.00 -10.94
C GLU A 216 -18.38 -2.58 -9.75
N PRO A 217 -19.34 -1.64 -9.94
CA PRO A 217 -20.11 -1.06 -8.85
C PRO A 217 -20.87 -2.10 -8.00
N GLU A 218 -21.36 -3.17 -8.63
CA GLU A 218 -22.11 -4.23 -7.93
C GLU A 218 -21.21 -5.07 -7.01
N ILE A 219 -19.96 -5.30 -7.44
CA ILE A 219 -18.97 -6.07 -6.65
C ILE A 219 -18.39 -5.18 -5.56
N MET A 220 -17.89 -4.03 -5.94
CA MET A 220 -17.25 -3.08 -5.05
C MET A 220 -18.22 -2.59 -3.97
N GLY A 221 -19.45 -2.22 -4.34
CA GLY A 221 -20.44 -1.66 -3.40
C GLY A 221 -20.71 -2.55 -2.19
N GLY A 222 -20.91 -3.86 -2.42
CA GLY A 222 -21.12 -4.82 -1.34
C GLY A 222 -19.91 -4.96 -0.42
N ILE A 223 -18.68 -4.91 -0.98
CA ILE A 223 -17.44 -4.99 -0.19
C ILE A 223 -17.24 -3.71 0.63
N LEU A 224 -17.49 -2.53 0.05
CA LEU A 224 -17.37 -1.25 0.75
C LEU A 224 -18.32 -1.15 1.96
N GLU A 225 -19.54 -1.68 1.85
CA GLU A 225 -20.48 -1.72 3.01
C GLU A 225 -19.91 -2.60 4.13
N ARG A 226 -19.34 -3.77 3.81
CA ARG A 226 -18.70 -4.65 4.78
C ARG A 226 -17.48 -3.98 5.45
N ILE A 227 -16.69 -3.24 4.69
CA ILE A 227 -15.57 -2.47 5.25
C ILE A 227 -16.07 -1.42 6.24
N LYS A 228 -17.13 -0.67 5.90
CA LYS A 228 -17.74 0.32 6.81
C LYS A 228 -18.23 -0.30 8.12
N GLU A 229 -18.83 -1.49 8.05
CA GLU A 229 -19.26 -2.24 9.23
C GLU A 229 -18.07 -2.59 10.13
N ILE A 230 -16.97 -3.12 9.56
CA ILE A 230 -15.76 -3.46 10.34
C ILE A 230 -15.14 -2.22 10.99
N LEU A 231 -14.97 -1.14 10.24
CA LEU A 231 -14.43 0.12 10.77
C LEU A 231 -15.23 0.66 11.97
N TYR A 232 -16.52 0.39 12.01
CA TYR A 232 -17.38 0.75 13.13
C TYR A 232 -17.33 -0.26 14.25
N ASN A 233 -17.47 -1.56 13.97
CA ASN A 233 -17.60 -2.62 14.96
C ASN A 233 -16.30 -2.83 15.76
N GLU A 234 -15.14 -2.75 15.09
CA GLU A 234 -13.84 -2.97 15.71
C GLU A 234 -13.22 -1.67 16.30
N LYS A 235 -13.91 -0.54 16.23
CA LYS A 235 -13.37 0.77 16.66
C LYS A 235 -12.85 0.78 18.10
N ASN A 236 -13.40 -0.06 18.99
CA ASN A 236 -13.02 -0.09 20.39
C ASN A 236 -11.57 -0.49 20.58
N VAL A 237 -11.04 -1.36 19.72
CA VAL A 237 -9.61 -1.74 19.70
C VAL A 237 -8.70 -0.50 19.63
N ILE A 238 -9.15 0.52 18.91
CA ILE A 238 -8.41 1.79 18.72
C ILE A 238 -8.79 2.80 19.80
N THR A 239 -10.10 3.03 20.02
CA THR A 239 -10.56 4.13 20.88
C THR A 239 -10.27 3.91 22.36
N GLU A 240 -10.12 2.69 22.83
CA GLU A 240 -9.71 2.39 24.22
C GLU A 240 -8.28 2.84 24.51
N ARG A 241 -7.43 2.90 23.50
CA ARG A 241 -6.04 3.40 23.61
C ARG A 241 -5.91 4.91 23.51
N LEU A 242 -6.92 5.58 22.96
CA LEU A 242 -6.95 7.03 22.83
C LEU A 242 -7.50 7.74 24.08
N LYS A 243 -7.95 6.98 25.07
CA LYS A 243 -8.38 7.46 26.39
C LYS A 243 -7.20 7.59 27.33
#